data_2ac3474dacb00e0673a877c56b03cc57
#
_entry.id   2ac3474dacb00e0673a877c56b03cc57
#
_cell.length_a   1.000
_cell.length_b   1.000
_cell.length_c   1.000
_cell.angle_alpha   90.00
_cell.angle_beta   90.00
_cell.angle_gamma   90.00
#
_symmetry.space_group_name_H-M   'P 1'
#
loop_
_entity.id
_entity.type
_entity.pdbx_description
1 polymer ?
#
loop_
_entity_poly.entity_id
_entity_poly.type
_entity_poly.pdbx_seq_one_letter_code
_entity_poly.pdbx_strand_id
1 'polypeptide(L)'
;MNPEVQEKRGFFSKIPRKLKWLIIALVFNNVAIGYLLVYLTAFFPELGINAGVVGLLLGLEGAMVLLSIPLGILSDRRGRKKLLLIGTSLVPIPIILIALTINVAVLIVAAIILGIAESAALSTWNAIIADQTSIENRDASFSLSFIIGNGSIAFGFLLPTLIPTLQSLTGLSSIIIHQDLLVLMGLVSAITPVWLFRILKGYKETPNPKKLIRGKNFPTLLKFSGINSLIGLGAGFIIPLIPTWLFLKFGTPDTFSGPLLSLSNLTIALAAVASPRISGRFGLVKAIVATQGFSTVFMLSLALVPDVRLAGGLYVIRAALMNMAGPLGDSYLMGVMSQEERGLASSINTVVWRIPNSITTVIGGLILATGRFDIPFYLATIFYAISITLFYTQFKNIRPQS
;
A
#
# COMPACT_ATOMS: atom_id res chain seq x y z
N MET A 1 -21.70 33.60 20.90
CA MET A 1 -21.26 32.18 21.07
C MET A 1 -19.76 32.24 21.37
N ASN A 2 -19.35 31.79 22.56
CA ASN A 2 -18.03 32.03 23.14
C ASN A 2 -16.94 31.32 22.31
N PRO A 3 -15.86 31.97 21.84
CA PRO A 3 -14.79 31.35 21.05
C PRO A 3 -14.09 30.18 21.78
N GLU A 4 -14.05 30.20 23.10
CA GLU A 4 -13.42 29.15 23.93
C GLU A 4 -14.16 27.79 23.90
N VAL A 5 -15.41 27.74 23.42
CA VAL A 5 -16.17 26.48 23.31
C VAL A 5 -15.87 25.73 21.99
N GLN A 6 -15.28 26.39 21.00
CA GLN A 6 -14.92 25.77 19.72
C GLN A 6 -13.61 24.94 19.79
N GLU A 7 -12.75 25.23 20.74
CA GLU A 7 -11.43 24.58 20.83
C GLU A 7 -11.44 23.15 21.39
N LYS A 8 -12.53 22.70 22.02
CA LYS A 8 -12.66 21.35 22.61
C LYS A 8 -13.30 20.29 21.70
N ARG A 9 -13.68 20.60 20.47
CA ARG A 9 -14.15 19.57 19.55
C ARG A 9 -12.96 18.84 18.93
N GLY A 10 -12.81 17.55 19.24
CA GLY A 10 -11.72 16.72 18.72
C GLY A 10 -11.58 16.82 17.19
N PHE A 11 -10.34 16.72 16.68
CA PHE A 11 -9.94 16.86 15.27
C PHE A 11 -10.90 16.17 14.28
N PHE A 12 -11.37 14.96 14.60
CA PHE A 12 -12.31 14.19 13.77
C PHE A 12 -13.78 14.55 13.96
N SER A 13 -14.14 15.42 14.91
CA SER A 13 -15.53 15.82 15.13
C SER A 13 -16.07 16.69 14.00
N LYS A 14 -15.19 17.42 13.30
CA LYS A 14 -15.52 18.30 12.16
C LYS A 14 -15.92 17.53 10.89
N ILE A 15 -15.67 16.21 10.84
CA ILE A 15 -15.99 15.40 9.66
C ILE A 15 -17.50 15.08 9.63
N PRO A 16 -18.19 15.35 8.51
CA PRO A 16 -19.60 15.02 8.37
C PRO A 16 -19.88 13.53 8.59
N ARG A 17 -20.99 13.20 9.28
CA ARG A 17 -21.36 11.81 9.59
C ARG A 17 -21.41 10.92 8.34
N LYS A 18 -21.93 11.44 7.23
CA LYS A 18 -22.03 10.72 5.96
C LYS A 18 -20.64 10.34 5.42
N LEU A 19 -19.66 11.25 5.53
CA LEU A 19 -18.29 11.01 5.07
C LEU A 19 -17.56 9.99 5.98
N LYS A 20 -17.83 10.00 7.29
CA LYS A 20 -17.31 8.95 8.19
C LYS A 20 -17.81 7.57 7.78
N TRP A 21 -19.10 7.42 7.49
CA TRP A 21 -19.66 6.15 7.02
C TRP A 21 -19.14 5.73 5.66
N LEU A 22 -18.85 6.69 4.76
CA LEU A 22 -18.19 6.42 3.49
C LEU A 22 -16.80 5.82 3.70
N ILE A 23 -16.00 6.40 4.59
CA ILE A 23 -14.66 5.92 4.91
C ILE A 23 -14.72 4.53 5.55
N ILE A 24 -15.63 4.33 6.50
CA ILE A 24 -15.82 3.03 7.18
C ILE A 24 -16.27 1.94 6.20
N ALA A 25 -16.97 2.27 5.12
CA ALA A 25 -17.42 1.28 4.15
C ALA A 25 -16.27 0.45 3.53
N LEU A 26 -15.06 1.01 3.41
CA LEU A 26 -13.90 0.29 2.87
C LEU A 26 -13.26 -0.71 3.85
N VAL A 27 -13.63 -0.69 5.13
CA VAL A 27 -13.06 -1.59 6.15
C VAL A 27 -13.17 -3.05 5.71
N PHE A 28 -14.32 -3.46 5.18
CA PHE A 28 -14.57 -4.85 4.79
C PHE A 28 -13.64 -5.31 3.65
N ASN A 29 -13.46 -4.50 2.61
CA ASN A 29 -12.51 -4.80 1.54
C ASN A 29 -11.07 -4.82 2.07
N ASN A 30 -10.68 -3.84 2.88
CA ASN A 30 -9.31 -3.71 3.36
C ASN A 30 -8.92 -4.85 4.30
N VAL A 31 -9.82 -5.30 5.18
CA VAL A 31 -9.59 -6.50 6.03
C VAL A 31 -9.39 -7.73 5.16
N ALA A 32 -10.25 -7.92 4.15
CA ALA A 32 -10.15 -9.05 3.24
C ALA A 32 -8.85 -9.04 2.43
N ILE A 33 -8.44 -7.89 1.91
CA ILE A 33 -7.17 -7.72 1.20
C ILE A 33 -5.98 -7.98 2.14
N GLY A 34 -6.03 -7.48 3.40
CA GLY A 34 -4.99 -7.76 4.39
C GLY A 34 -4.80 -9.25 4.61
N TYR A 35 -5.88 -10.00 4.83
CA TYR A 35 -5.80 -11.45 4.99
C TYR A 35 -5.31 -12.16 3.71
N LEU A 36 -5.82 -11.75 2.54
CA LEU A 36 -5.38 -12.29 1.25
C LEU A 36 -3.87 -12.12 1.04
N LEU A 37 -3.29 -10.98 1.40
CA LEU A 37 -1.86 -10.76 1.26
C LEU A 37 -1.03 -11.74 2.10
N VAL A 38 -1.44 -12.01 3.35
CA VAL A 38 -0.75 -13.04 4.18
C VAL A 38 -0.97 -14.42 3.59
N TYR A 39 -2.19 -14.73 3.15
CA TYR A 39 -2.51 -16.00 2.50
C TYR A 39 -1.62 -16.27 1.28
N LEU A 40 -1.44 -15.29 0.40
CA LEU A 40 -0.59 -15.43 -0.78
C LEU A 40 0.90 -15.49 -0.43
N THR A 41 1.36 -14.69 0.54
CA THR A 41 2.80 -14.50 0.75
C THR A 41 3.40 -15.41 1.82
N ALA A 42 2.61 -15.87 2.78
CA ALA A 42 3.05 -16.77 3.83
C ALA A 42 2.47 -18.18 3.65
N PHE A 43 1.14 -18.31 3.51
CA PHE A 43 0.50 -19.62 3.48
C PHE A 43 0.68 -20.37 2.16
N PHE A 44 0.70 -19.71 1.01
CA PHE A 44 0.99 -20.38 -0.27
C PHE A 44 2.34 -21.11 -0.29
N PRO A 45 3.45 -20.53 0.20
CA PRO A 45 4.68 -21.28 0.38
C PRO A 45 4.56 -22.50 1.31
N GLU A 46 3.74 -22.41 2.37
CA GLU A 46 3.45 -23.56 3.26
C GLU A 46 2.72 -24.70 2.53
N LEU A 47 1.90 -24.37 1.54
CA LEU A 47 1.25 -25.34 0.64
C LEU A 47 2.20 -25.91 -0.44
N GLY A 48 3.47 -25.48 -0.46
CA GLY A 48 4.44 -25.90 -1.47
C GLY A 48 4.34 -25.13 -2.79
N ILE A 49 3.56 -24.04 -2.86
CA ILE A 49 3.50 -23.19 -4.04
C ILE A 49 4.82 -22.41 -4.16
N ASN A 50 5.43 -22.52 -5.34
CA ASN A 50 6.73 -21.92 -5.63
C ASN A 50 6.71 -20.40 -5.45
N ALA A 51 7.76 -19.83 -4.83
CA ALA A 51 7.90 -18.39 -4.60
C ALA A 51 7.86 -17.56 -5.91
N GLY A 52 8.27 -18.13 -7.04
CA GLY A 52 8.14 -17.49 -8.34
C GLY A 52 6.68 -17.27 -8.74
N VAL A 53 5.79 -18.20 -8.40
CA VAL A 53 4.33 -18.02 -8.60
C VAL A 53 3.80 -16.92 -7.70
N VAL A 54 4.19 -16.90 -6.41
CA VAL A 54 3.79 -15.82 -5.49
C VAL A 54 4.23 -14.46 -6.02
N GLY A 55 5.50 -14.34 -6.42
CA GLY A 55 6.04 -13.11 -7.04
C GLY A 55 5.32 -12.71 -8.32
N LEU A 56 4.95 -13.69 -9.17
CA LEU A 56 4.18 -13.45 -10.39
C LEU A 56 2.80 -12.88 -10.09
N LEU A 57 2.07 -13.45 -9.13
CA LEU A 57 0.72 -13.00 -8.76
C LEU A 57 0.75 -11.57 -8.22
N LEU A 58 1.65 -11.27 -7.27
CA LEU A 58 1.81 -9.93 -6.71
C LEU A 58 2.30 -8.91 -7.76
N GLY A 59 3.22 -9.32 -8.64
CA GLY A 59 3.71 -8.48 -9.72
C GLY A 59 2.63 -8.16 -10.75
N LEU A 60 1.80 -9.12 -11.14
CA LEU A 60 0.67 -8.89 -12.05
C LEU A 60 -0.39 -7.97 -11.43
N GLU A 61 -0.77 -8.24 -10.18
CA GLU A 61 -1.70 -7.38 -9.43
C GLU A 61 -1.18 -5.95 -9.39
N GLY A 62 0.07 -5.75 -8.96
CA GLY A 62 0.67 -4.42 -8.85
C GLY A 62 0.87 -3.71 -10.19
N ALA A 63 1.14 -4.44 -11.29
CA ALA A 63 1.30 -3.87 -12.63
C ALA A 63 0.00 -3.28 -13.18
N MET A 64 -1.16 -3.76 -12.72
CA MET A 64 -2.47 -3.22 -13.12
C MET A 64 -2.67 -1.76 -12.68
N VAL A 65 -1.83 -1.22 -11.80
CA VAL A 65 -1.86 0.22 -11.46
C VAL A 65 -1.70 1.12 -12.68
N LEU A 66 -1.12 0.63 -13.78
CA LEU A 66 -1.12 1.34 -15.08
C LEU A 66 -2.51 1.76 -15.52
N LEU A 67 -3.51 0.95 -15.19
CA LEU A 67 -4.91 1.24 -15.53
C LEU A 67 -5.50 2.38 -14.70
N SER A 68 -4.87 2.78 -13.59
CA SER A 68 -5.37 3.89 -12.75
C SER A 68 -5.45 5.21 -13.53
N ILE A 69 -4.55 5.45 -14.50
CA ILE A 69 -4.56 6.65 -15.33
C ILE A 69 -5.77 6.65 -16.28
N PRO A 70 -5.94 5.67 -17.20
CA PRO A 70 -7.10 5.65 -18.09
C PRO A 70 -8.43 5.50 -17.31
N LEU A 71 -8.46 4.76 -16.22
CA LEU A 71 -9.64 4.66 -15.36
C LEU A 71 -9.94 5.98 -14.65
N GLY A 72 -8.96 6.76 -14.25
CA GLY A 72 -9.13 8.11 -13.71
C GLY A 72 -9.78 9.04 -14.74
N ILE A 73 -9.28 9.06 -15.99
CA ILE A 73 -9.87 9.83 -17.08
C ILE A 73 -11.32 9.37 -17.37
N LEU A 74 -11.55 8.06 -17.36
CA LEU A 74 -12.88 7.48 -17.55
C LEU A 74 -13.83 7.89 -16.41
N SER A 75 -13.33 7.92 -15.16
CA SER A 75 -14.11 8.32 -13.99
C SER A 75 -14.57 9.78 -14.06
N ASP A 76 -13.70 10.67 -14.53
CA ASP A 76 -14.02 12.08 -14.68
C ASP A 76 -15.05 12.34 -15.81
N ARG A 77 -15.14 11.42 -16.79
CA ARG A 77 -16.11 11.51 -17.91
C ARG A 77 -17.41 10.77 -17.67
N ARG A 78 -17.38 9.59 -17.05
CA ARG A 78 -18.52 8.67 -16.91
C ARG A 78 -19.05 8.53 -15.49
N GLY A 79 -18.36 9.16 -14.53
CA GLY A 79 -18.79 9.20 -13.14
C GLY A 79 -17.92 8.36 -12.20
N ARG A 80 -17.41 9.03 -11.18
CA ARG A 80 -16.55 8.47 -10.13
C ARG A 80 -17.25 7.39 -9.32
N LYS A 81 -18.53 7.63 -8.98
CA LYS A 81 -19.35 6.67 -8.22
C LYS A 81 -19.44 5.32 -8.93
N LYS A 82 -19.72 5.32 -10.24
CA LYS A 82 -19.84 4.07 -11.02
C LYS A 82 -18.55 3.26 -10.96
N LEU A 83 -17.42 3.92 -11.20
CA LEU A 83 -16.13 3.23 -11.25
C LEU A 83 -15.71 2.71 -9.88
N LEU A 84 -15.95 3.46 -8.78
CA LEU A 84 -15.72 2.99 -7.43
C LEU A 84 -16.56 1.75 -7.10
N LEU A 85 -17.84 1.76 -7.46
CA LEU A 85 -18.75 0.63 -7.22
C LEU A 85 -18.30 -0.60 -8.02
N ILE A 86 -17.94 -0.44 -9.30
CA ILE A 86 -17.41 -1.55 -10.12
C ILE A 86 -16.14 -2.09 -9.50
N GLY A 87 -15.15 -1.24 -9.18
CA GLY A 87 -13.90 -1.66 -8.57
C GLY A 87 -14.12 -2.45 -7.29
N THR A 88 -14.89 -1.89 -6.35
CA THR A 88 -15.15 -2.58 -5.08
C THR A 88 -16.00 -3.84 -5.22
N SER A 89 -16.87 -3.93 -6.24
CA SER A 89 -17.65 -5.15 -6.52
C SER A 89 -16.83 -6.27 -7.15
N LEU A 90 -15.71 -5.94 -7.78
CA LEU A 90 -14.80 -6.95 -8.34
C LEU A 90 -13.92 -7.61 -7.28
N VAL A 91 -13.65 -6.98 -6.14
CA VAL A 91 -12.74 -7.51 -5.09
C VAL A 91 -13.13 -8.89 -4.55
N PRO A 92 -14.41 -9.21 -4.26
CA PRO A 92 -14.80 -10.53 -3.75
C PRO A 92 -14.42 -11.69 -4.69
N ILE A 93 -14.48 -11.46 -6.01
CA ILE A 93 -14.31 -12.51 -7.03
C ILE A 93 -12.91 -13.14 -6.93
N PRO A 94 -11.79 -12.41 -7.06
CA PRO A 94 -10.45 -12.98 -6.97
C PRO A 94 -10.17 -13.60 -5.59
N ILE A 95 -10.69 -13.03 -4.51
CA ILE A 95 -10.51 -13.59 -3.16
C ILE A 95 -11.11 -14.98 -3.07
N ILE A 96 -12.35 -15.17 -3.55
CA ILE A 96 -13.02 -16.47 -3.55
C ILE A 96 -12.34 -17.43 -4.54
N LEU A 97 -11.94 -16.98 -5.72
CA LEU A 97 -11.22 -17.82 -6.67
C LEU A 97 -9.92 -18.37 -6.08
N ILE A 98 -9.14 -17.52 -5.40
CA ILE A 98 -7.86 -17.92 -4.76
C ILE A 98 -8.10 -18.91 -3.62
N ALA A 99 -9.22 -18.80 -2.89
CA ALA A 99 -9.58 -19.74 -1.84
C ALA A 99 -9.88 -21.15 -2.38
N LEU A 100 -10.46 -21.24 -3.58
CA LEU A 100 -11.02 -22.48 -4.11
C LEU A 100 -10.05 -23.27 -5.00
N THR A 101 -8.89 -22.71 -5.38
CA THR A 101 -7.98 -23.41 -6.31
C THR A 101 -6.53 -23.00 -6.14
N ILE A 102 -5.64 -23.94 -6.44
CA ILE A 102 -4.20 -23.72 -6.61
C ILE A 102 -3.76 -23.74 -8.08
N ASN A 103 -4.72 -23.78 -9.02
CA ASN A 103 -4.41 -23.75 -10.45
C ASN A 103 -3.83 -22.38 -10.83
N VAL A 104 -2.57 -22.36 -11.26
CA VAL A 104 -1.81 -21.14 -11.55
C VAL A 104 -2.49 -20.25 -12.60
N ALA A 105 -3.13 -20.84 -13.62
CA ALA A 105 -3.82 -20.05 -14.65
C ALA A 105 -5.02 -19.29 -14.06
N VAL A 106 -5.78 -19.92 -13.16
CA VAL A 106 -6.89 -19.25 -12.44
C VAL A 106 -6.37 -18.20 -11.48
N LEU A 107 -5.28 -18.48 -10.76
CA LEU A 107 -4.63 -17.53 -9.86
C LEU A 107 -4.13 -16.29 -10.61
N ILE A 108 -3.57 -16.45 -11.82
CA ILE A 108 -3.15 -15.32 -12.68
C ILE A 108 -4.36 -14.46 -13.05
N VAL A 109 -5.47 -15.06 -13.47
CA VAL A 109 -6.71 -14.33 -13.78
C VAL A 109 -7.22 -13.58 -12.54
N ALA A 110 -7.21 -14.24 -11.38
CA ALA A 110 -7.62 -13.62 -10.12
C ALA A 110 -6.72 -12.42 -9.76
N ALA A 111 -5.40 -12.53 -9.90
CA ALA A 111 -4.46 -11.43 -9.63
C ALA A 111 -4.70 -10.22 -10.56
N ILE A 112 -4.97 -10.48 -11.85
CA ILE A 112 -5.31 -9.42 -12.82
C ILE A 112 -6.64 -8.74 -12.44
N ILE A 113 -7.68 -9.50 -12.11
CA ILE A 113 -8.97 -8.95 -11.68
C ILE A 113 -8.82 -8.10 -10.42
N LEU A 114 -8.03 -8.57 -9.43
CA LEU A 114 -7.76 -7.84 -8.20
C LEU A 114 -7.07 -6.51 -8.50
N GLY A 115 -6.02 -6.51 -9.32
CA GLY A 115 -5.28 -5.31 -9.68
C GLY A 115 -6.13 -4.30 -10.47
N ILE A 116 -7.04 -4.76 -11.35
CA ILE A 116 -8.04 -3.91 -12.02
C ILE A 116 -9.00 -3.29 -11.00
N ALA A 117 -9.49 -4.09 -10.04
CA ALA A 117 -10.39 -3.66 -8.99
C ALA A 117 -9.76 -2.56 -8.12
N GLU A 118 -8.52 -2.78 -7.66
CA GLU A 118 -7.77 -1.80 -6.87
C GLU A 118 -7.46 -0.53 -7.66
N SER A 119 -7.08 -0.64 -8.94
CA SER A 119 -6.82 0.52 -9.80
C SER A 119 -8.06 1.39 -10.00
N ALA A 120 -9.23 0.77 -10.14
CA ALA A 120 -10.50 1.47 -10.25
C ALA A 120 -10.87 2.20 -8.95
N ALA A 121 -10.67 1.55 -7.80
CA ALA A 121 -10.91 2.15 -6.49
C ALA A 121 -9.91 3.30 -6.22
N LEU A 122 -8.62 3.08 -6.44
CA LEU A 122 -7.56 4.06 -6.21
C LEU A 122 -7.77 5.35 -7.01
N SER A 123 -8.14 5.22 -8.29
CA SER A 123 -8.36 6.36 -9.20
C SER A 123 -9.54 7.26 -8.82
N THR A 124 -10.50 6.73 -8.03
CA THR A 124 -11.76 7.41 -7.71
C THR A 124 -11.88 7.82 -6.26
N TRP A 125 -11.27 7.07 -5.34
CA TRP A 125 -11.45 7.22 -3.90
C TRP A 125 -11.10 8.60 -3.36
N ASN A 126 -9.86 9.05 -3.64
CA ASN A 126 -9.39 10.34 -3.16
C ASN A 126 -10.20 11.52 -3.73
N ALA A 127 -10.65 11.39 -4.98
CA ALA A 127 -11.49 12.40 -5.62
C ALA A 127 -12.88 12.48 -4.96
N ILE A 128 -13.51 11.34 -4.64
CA ILE A 128 -14.80 11.30 -3.95
C ILE A 128 -14.71 11.89 -2.53
N ILE A 129 -13.63 11.60 -1.80
CA ILE A 129 -13.39 12.24 -0.49
C ILE A 129 -13.25 13.74 -0.66
N ALA A 130 -12.42 14.19 -1.61
CA ALA A 130 -12.20 15.62 -1.86
C ALA A 130 -13.47 16.36 -2.21
N ASP A 131 -14.35 15.76 -3.04
CA ASP A 131 -15.64 16.35 -3.42
C ASP A 131 -16.63 16.52 -2.25
N GLN A 132 -16.47 15.71 -1.20
CA GLN A 132 -17.37 15.72 -0.03
C GLN A 132 -16.76 16.45 1.18
N THR A 133 -15.60 17.10 1.00
CA THR A 133 -14.89 17.83 2.05
C THR A 133 -14.88 19.33 1.78
N SER A 134 -15.00 20.12 2.85
CA SER A 134 -14.66 21.55 2.87
C SER A 134 -13.17 21.74 3.21
N ILE A 135 -12.64 22.95 3.04
CA ILE A 135 -11.27 23.31 3.43
C ILE A 135 -11.02 22.97 4.91
N GLU A 136 -12.00 23.19 5.79
CA GLU A 136 -11.88 23.01 7.24
C GLU A 136 -11.78 21.57 7.71
N ASN A 137 -12.32 20.59 6.93
CA ASN A 137 -12.38 19.18 7.34
C ASN A 137 -11.64 18.23 6.41
N ARG A 138 -11.02 18.76 5.35
CA ARG A 138 -10.33 17.97 4.32
C ARG A 138 -9.19 17.15 4.92
N ASP A 139 -8.28 17.80 5.65
CA ASP A 139 -7.11 17.12 6.23
C ASP A 139 -7.53 16.05 7.24
N ALA A 140 -8.54 16.36 8.08
CA ALA A 140 -9.08 15.39 9.02
C ALA A 140 -9.72 14.18 8.31
N SER A 141 -10.39 14.42 7.17
CA SER A 141 -11.05 13.36 6.42
C SER A 141 -10.05 12.42 5.72
N PHE A 142 -9.00 12.97 5.10
CA PHE A 142 -7.92 12.16 4.52
C PHE A 142 -7.14 11.41 5.59
N SER A 143 -6.85 12.06 6.73
CA SER A 143 -6.21 11.38 7.87
C SER A 143 -7.04 10.23 8.41
N LEU A 144 -8.37 10.43 8.56
CA LEU A 144 -9.26 9.35 8.99
C LEU A 144 -9.30 8.21 7.97
N SER A 145 -9.36 8.51 6.67
CA SER A 145 -9.32 7.51 5.59
C SER A 145 -8.03 6.70 5.63
N PHE A 146 -6.89 7.36 5.86
CA PHE A 146 -5.59 6.71 5.97
C PHE A 146 -5.51 5.78 7.20
N ILE A 147 -5.96 6.27 8.37
CA ILE A 147 -5.93 5.49 9.62
C ILE A 147 -6.86 4.27 9.52
N ILE A 148 -8.10 4.47 9.08
CA ILE A 148 -9.08 3.38 8.92
C ILE A 148 -8.60 2.38 7.87
N GLY A 149 -8.07 2.87 6.73
CA GLY A 149 -7.57 2.01 5.66
C GLY A 149 -6.44 1.11 6.12
N ASN A 150 -5.35 1.68 6.65
CA ASN A 150 -4.19 0.91 7.10
C ASN A 150 -4.51 0.07 8.35
N GLY A 151 -5.33 0.58 9.28
CA GLY A 151 -5.76 -0.18 10.45
C GLY A 151 -6.58 -1.41 10.08
N SER A 152 -7.44 -1.31 9.06
CA SER A 152 -8.23 -2.45 8.55
C SER A 152 -7.35 -3.51 7.89
N ILE A 153 -6.37 -3.09 7.07
CA ILE A 153 -5.38 -4.00 6.46
C ILE A 153 -4.57 -4.69 7.57
N ALA A 154 -4.09 -3.93 8.57
CA ALA A 154 -3.34 -4.48 9.70
C ALA A 154 -4.17 -5.50 10.50
N PHE A 155 -5.48 -5.26 10.66
CA PHE A 155 -6.38 -6.22 11.27
C PHE A 155 -6.50 -7.51 10.43
N GLY A 156 -6.62 -7.38 9.10
CA GLY A 156 -6.61 -8.51 8.18
C GLY A 156 -5.33 -9.37 8.31
N PHE A 157 -4.17 -8.73 8.49
CA PHE A 157 -2.90 -9.42 8.73
C PHE A 157 -2.89 -10.26 10.03
N LEU A 158 -3.72 -9.93 11.01
CA LEU A 158 -3.79 -10.68 12.26
C LEU A 158 -4.68 -11.93 12.18
N LEU A 159 -5.53 -12.07 11.17
CA LEU A 159 -6.48 -13.19 11.09
C LEU A 159 -5.84 -14.59 11.14
N PRO A 160 -4.64 -14.83 10.56
CA PRO A 160 -3.97 -16.14 10.70
C PRO A 160 -3.74 -16.57 12.17
N THR A 161 -3.61 -15.62 13.09
CA THR A 161 -3.44 -15.97 14.52
C THR A 161 -4.62 -16.72 15.13
N LEU A 162 -5.78 -16.68 14.50
CA LEU A 162 -6.98 -17.42 14.89
C LEU A 162 -6.93 -18.90 14.48
N ILE A 163 -6.09 -19.26 13.52
CA ILE A 163 -6.07 -20.61 12.91
C ILE A 163 -5.83 -21.71 13.97
N PRO A 164 -4.81 -21.63 14.86
CA PRO A 164 -4.59 -22.67 15.85
C PRO A 164 -5.77 -22.87 16.80
N THR A 165 -6.43 -21.77 17.19
CA THR A 165 -7.63 -21.83 18.03
C THR A 165 -8.80 -22.49 17.29
N LEU A 166 -9.02 -22.11 16.03
CA LEU A 166 -10.08 -22.71 15.20
C LEU A 166 -9.82 -24.20 14.97
N GLN A 167 -8.56 -24.60 14.75
CA GLN A 167 -8.18 -26.02 14.64
C GLN A 167 -8.52 -26.80 15.91
N SER A 168 -8.19 -26.25 17.08
CA SER A 168 -8.49 -26.93 18.36
C SER A 168 -9.99 -27.07 18.65
N LEU A 169 -10.79 -26.10 18.17
CA LEU A 169 -12.24 -26.08 18.39
C LEU A 169 -13.02 -26.97 17.38
N THR A 170 -12.56 -27.02 16.14
CA THR A 170 -13.30 -27.67 15.04
C THR A 170 -12.75 -29.02 14.67
N GLY A 171 -11.49 -29.32 14.98
CA GLY A 171 -10.78 -30.52 14.50
C GLY A 171 -10.43 -30.49 13.01
N LEU A 172 -10.71 -29.38 12.31
CA LEU A 172 -10.42 -29.25 10.88
C LEU A 172 -8.91 -29.01 10.64
N SER A 173 -8.44 -29.35 9.45
CA SER A 173 -7.07 -29.06 9.04
C SER A 173 -6.85 -27.54 8.83
N SER A 174 -5.61 -27.09 9.01
CA SER A 174 -5.21 -25.69 8.75
C SER A 174 -5.63 -25.23 7.35
N ILE A 175 -5.48 -26.11 6.35
CA ILE A 175 -5.81 -25.79 4.96
C ILE A 175 -7.30 -25.45 4.82
N ILE A 176 -8.18 -26.28 5.37
CA ILE A 176 -9.63 -26.05 5.28
C ILE A 176 -10.01 -24.75 5.99
N ILE A 177 -9.46 -24.51 7.18
CA ILE A 177 -9.78 -23.29 7.95
C ILE A 177 -9.30 -22.03 7.18
N HIS A 178 -8.11 -22.06 6.57
CA HIS A 178 -7.63 -20.97 5.75
C HIS A 178 -8.51 -20.71 4.53
N GLN A 179 -8.94 -21.76 3.84
CA GLN A 179 -9.85 -21.67 2.69
C GLN A 179 -11.21 -21.10 3.10
N ASP A 180 -11.81 -21.63 4.16
CA ASP A 180 -13.11 -21.15 4.69
C ASP A 180 -13.04 -19.71 5.14
N LEU A 181 -11.96 -19.34 5.85
CA LEU A 181 -11.75 -17.95 6.29
C LEU A 181 -11.56 -17.01 5.09
N LEU A 182 -10.84 -17.43 4.04
CA LEU A 182 -10.65 -16.62 2.85
C LEU A 182 -11.96 -16.46 2.06
N VAL A 183 -12.78 -17.52 1.95
CA VAL A 183 -14.13 -17.44 1.38
C VAL A 183 -14.98 -16.47 2.20
N LEU A 184 -14.96 -16.59 3.53
CA LEU A 184 -15.68 -15.67 4.42
C LEU A 184 -15.23 -14.23 4.19
N MET A 185 -13.94 -13.96 4.06
CA MET A 185 -13.42 -12.62 3.78
C MET A 185 -13.85 -12.13 2.39
N GLY A 186 -13.91 -12.99 1.39
CA GLY A 186 -14.49 -12.66 0.10
C GLY A 186 -15.96 -12.24 0.21
N LEU A 187 -16.77 -12.99 0.95
CA LEU A 187 -18.19 -12.64 1.20
C LEU A 187 -18.33 -11.34 2.01
N VAL A 188 -17.50 -11.16 3.03
CA VAL A 188 -17.49 -9.93 3.86
C VAL A 188 -17.10 -8.72 3.00
N SER A 189 -16.16 -8.85 2.09
CA SER A 189 -15.76 -7.77 1.19
C SER A 189 -16.91 -7.30 0.28
N ALA A 190 -17.87 -8.17 -0.05
CA ALA A 190 -19.06 -7.82 -0.83
C ALA A 190 -20.02 -6.84 -0.10
N ILE A 191 -19.86 -6.66 1.21
CA ILE A 191 -20.61 -5.66 1.96
C ILE A 191 -20.20 -4.24 1.51
N THR A 192 -18.93 -4.02 1.16
CA THR A 192 -18.41 -2.71 0.73
C THR A 192 -19.19 -2.07 -0.41
N PRO A 193 -19.36 -2.68 -1.59
CA PRO A 193 -20.09 -2.06 -2.69
C PRO A 193 -21.56 -1.82 -2.36
N VAL A 194 -22.20 -2.71 -1.60
CA VAL A 194 -23.60 -2.55 -1.15
C VAL A 194 -23.74 -1.34 -0.25
N TRP A 195 -22.84 -1.18 0.69
CA TRP A 195 -22.82 -0.05 1.62
C TRP A 195 -22.51 1.27 0.90
N LEU A 196 -21.49 1.26 0.04
CA LEU A 196 -21.12 2.42 -0.80
C LEU A 196 -22.28 2.85 -1.70
N PHE A 197 -23.01 1.91 -2.32
CA PHE A 197 -24.17 2.21 -3.15
C PHE A 197 -25.23 2.98 -2.37
N ARG A 198 -25.52 2.58 -1.12
CA ARG A 198 -26.49 3.25 -0.25
C ARG A 198 -26.03 4.65 0.17
N ILE A 199 -24.75 4.79 0.60
CA ILE A 199 -24.20 6.07 1.07
C ILE A 199 -24.09 7.08 -0.07
N LEU A 200 -23.70 6.64 -1.25
CA LEU A 200 -23.54 7.47 -2.43
C LEU A 200 -24.86 7.69 -3.18
N LYS A 201 -26.00 7.29 -2.60
CA LYS A 201 -27.32 7.66 -3.14
C LYS A 201 -27.48 9.18 -3.07
N GLY A 202 -27.73 9.82 -4.23
CA GLY A 202 -27.82 11.28 -4.34
C GLY A 202 -26.48 12.02 -4.39
N TYR A 203 -25.35 11.33 -4.45
CA TYR A 203 -24.05 11.96 -4.77
C TYR A 203 -24.11 12.51 -6.20
N LYS A 204 -23.97 13.84 -6.31
CA LYS A 204 -23.89 14.55 -7.60
C LYS A 204 -22.44 14.79 -7.92
N GLU A 205 -22.02 14.29 -9.06
CA GLU A 205 -20.69 14.50 -9.58
C GLU A 205 -20.64 15.83 -10.31
N THR A 206 -19.61 16.61 -10.06
CA THR A 206 -19.26 17.75 -10.89
C THR A 206 -18.19 17.29 -11.89
N PRO A 207 -18.55 16.98 -13.14
CA PRO A 207 -17.56 16.65 -14.15
C PRO A 207 -16.59 17.83 -14.31
N ASN A 208 -15.37 17.63 -13.94
CA ASN A 208 -14.32 18.61 -14.16
C ASN A 208 -13.18 17.90 -14.90
N PRO A 209 -13.26 17.81 -16.24
CA PRO A 209 -12.18 17.25 -17.03
C PRO A 209 -10.96 18.15 -16.91
N LYS A 210 -10.12 17.90 -15.90
CA LYS A 210 -8.84 18.58 -15.76
C LYS A 210 -8.02 18.23 -16.98
N LYS A 211 -7.64 19.25 -17.76
CA LYS A 211 -6.63 19.10 -18.80
C LYS A 211 -5.33 18.68 -18.08
N LEU A 212 -4.71 17.60 -18.55
CA LEU A 212 -3.34 17.24 -18.18
C LEU A 212 -2.43 18.35 -18.67
N ILE A 213 -2.12 19.33 -17.80
CA ILE A 213 -1.29 20.48 -18.17
C ILE A 213 0.16 20.08 -17.89
N ARG A 214 0.94 20.08 -18.96
CA ARG A 214 2.39 19.97 -18.88
C ARG A 214 2.93 21.34 -18.46
N GLY A 215 3.22 21.50 -17.19
CA GLY A 215 3.70 22.77 -16.63
C GLY A 215 5.22 22.92 -16.69
N LYS A 216 5.70 24.07 -16.22
CA LYS A 216 7.12 24.45 -16.21
C LYS A 216 8.00 23.50 -15.39
N ASN A 217 7.44 22.86 -14.36
CA ASN A 217 8.17 21.99 -13.42
C ASN A 217 8.20 20.51 -13.85
N PHE A 218 7.64 20.18 -15.03
CA PHE A 218 7.59 18.80 -15.52
C PHE A 218 8.96 18.09 -15.59
N PRO A 219 10.08 18.74 -16.00
CA PRO A 219 11.41 18.10 -15.96
C PRO A 219 11.85 17.74 -14.53
N THR A 220 11.55 18.58 -13.54
CA THR A 220 11.84 18.30 -12.12
C THR A 220 11.01 17.12 -11.61
N LEU A 221 9.73 17.03 -12.02
CA LEU A 221 8.87 15.90 -11.74
C LEU A 221 9.46 14.60 -12.29
N LEU A 222 9.85 14.56 -13.57
CA LEU A 222 10.43 13.37 -14.18
C LEU A 222 11.72 12.94 -13.47
N LYS A 223 12.57 13.91 -13.12
CA LYS A 223 13.81 13.64 -12.38
C LYS A 223 13.52 13.06 -10.98
N PHE A 224 12.60 13.66 -10.24
CA PHE A 224 12.18 13.17 -8.92
C PHE A 224 11.59 11.76 -9.00
N SER A 225 10.58 11.58 -9.86
CA SER A 225 9.90 10.30 -10.02
C SER A 225 10.84 9.21 -10.56
N GLY A 226 11.74 9.55 -11.48
CA GLY A 226 12.77 8.63 -12.00
C GLY A 226 13.74 8.16 -10.92
N ILE A 227 14.19 9.05 -10.03
CA ILE A 227 15.04 8.68 -8.89
C ILE A 227 14.25 7.85 -7.88
N ASN A 228 13.00 8.24 -7.58
CA ASN A 228 12.13 7.50 -6.67
C ASN A 228 11.73 6.11 -7.21
N SER A 229 11.71 5.93 -8.54
CA SER A 229 11.46 4.62 -9.15
C SER A 229 12.53 3.59 -8.81
N LEU A 230 13.77 4.01 -8.55
CA LEU A 230 14.84 3.13 -8.10
C LEU A 230 14.55 2.55 -6.70
N ILE A 231 13.89 3.34 -5.83
CA ILE A 231 13.39 2.82 -4.55
C ILE A 231 12.30 1.76 -4.80
N GLY A 232 11.36 2.05 -5.71
CA GLY A 232 10.33 1.07 -6.12
C GLY A 232 10.95 -0.21 -6.67
N LEU A 233 11.92 -0.07 -7.57
CA LEU A 233 12.66 -1.19 -8.18
C LEU A 233 13.39 -2.03 -7.13
N GLY A 234 14.12 -1.41 -6.20
CA GLY A 234 14.78 -2.11 -5.11
C GLY A 234 13.80 -2.77 -4.15
N ALA A 235 12.70 -2.08 -3.77
CA ALA A 235 11.70 -2.62 -2.86
C ALA A 235 11.02 -3.87 -3.42
N GLY A 236 10.74 -3.91 -4.72
CA GLY A 236 10.04 -5.02 -5.35
C GLY A 236 10.78 -6.35 -5.21
N PHE A 237 12.10 -6.37 -5.21
CA PHE A 237 12.86 -7.62 -5.09
C PHE A 237 12.52 -8.43 -3.84
N ILE A 238 12.12 -7.78 -2.73
CA ILE A 238 11.93 -8.51 -1.47
C ILE A 238 10.75 -8.02 -0.60
N ILE A 239 10.39 -6.74 -0.62
CA ILE A 239 9.44 -6.21 0.37
C ILE A 239 8.06 -6.89 0.29
N PRO A 240 7.42 -7.07 -0.88
CA PRO A 240 6.17 -7.81 -0.98
C PRO A 240 6.31 -9.30 -0.62
N LEU A 241 7.54 -9.83 -0.68
CA LEU A 241 7.87 -11.24 -0.50
C LEU A 241 8.49 -11.56 0.89
N ILE A 242 8.50 -10.61 1.81
CA ILE A 242 9.06 -10.82 3.16
C ILE A 242 8.47 -12.05 3.87
N PRO A 243 7.15 -12.27 3.90
CA PRO A 243 6.61 -13.49 4.52
C PRO A 243 7.06 -14.76 3.81
N THR A 244 7.09 -14.75 2.47
CA THR A 244 7.61 -15.86 1.67
C THR A 244 9.07 -16.17 2.00
N TRP A 245 9.91 -15.14 2.10
CA TRP A 245 11.30 -15.27 2.50
C TRP A 245 11.46 -15.81 3.92
N LEU A 246 10.67 -15.32 4.87
CA LEU A 246 10.67 -15.81 6.26
C LEU A 246 10.33 -17.29 6.33
N PHE A 247 9.30 -17.71 5.60
CA PHE A 247 8.95 -19.13 5.54
C PHE A 247 10.07 -19.98 4.90
N LEU A 248 10.56 -19.58 3.73
CA LEU A 248 11.57 -20.37 3.00
C LEU A 248 12.91 -20.46 3.72
N LYS A 249 13.33 -19.39 4.41
CA LYS A 249 14.62 -19.36 5.10
C LYS A 249 14.55 -19.93 6.51
N PHE A 250 13.47 -19.71 7.24
CA PHE A 250 13.37 -20.03 8.67
C PHE A 250 12.24 -21.02 9.02
N GLY A 251 11.41 -21.41 8.05
CA GLY A 251 10.24 -22.29 8.31
C GLY A 251 9.14 -21.63 9.13
N THR A 252 9.06 -20.29 9.14
CA THR A 252 8.10 -19.57 9.97
C THR A 252 6.69 -19.60 9.40
N PRO A 253 5.67 -19.95 10.21
CA PRO A 253 4.30 -19.99 9.76
C PRO A 253 3.72 -18.57 9.55
N ASP A 254 2.59 -18.51 8.88
CA ASP A 254 1.84 -17.27 8.66
C ASP A 254 1.34 -16.63 9.96
N THR A 255 1.13 -17.42 11.02
CA THR A 255 0.82 -16.95 12.37
C THR A 255 1.92 -16.09 13.00
N PHE A 256 3.15 -16.15 12.48
CA PHE A 256 4.25 -15.24 12.82
C PHE A 256 4.30 -14.06 11.86
N SER A 257 4.20 -14.33 10.56
CA SER A 257 4.34 -13.32 9.50
C SER A 257 3.20 -12.30 9.52
N GLY A 258 1.97 -12.73 9.82
CA GLY A 258 0.81 -11.85 9.92
C GLY A 258 0.97 -10.74 10.98
N PRO A 259 1.21 -11.07 12.25
CA PRO A 259 1.50 -10.07 13.29
C PRO A 259 2.69 -9.16 12.96
N LEU A 260 3.73 -9.69 12.34
CA LEU A 260 4.89 -8.91 11.91
C LEU A 260 4.50 -7.85 10.86
N LEU A 261 3.71 -8.23 9.85
CA LEU A 261 3.19 -7.29 8.85
C LEU A 261 2.24 -6.27 9.48
N SER A 262 1.38 -6.70 10.40
CA SER A 262 0.47 -5.82 11.13
C SER A 262 1.25 -4.77 11.92
N LEU A 263 2.26 -5.19 12.68
CA LEU A 263 3.13 -4.28 13.44
C LEU A 263 3.86 -3.31 12.50
N SER A 264 4.43 -3.82 11.40
CA SER A 264 5.10 -2.98 10.41
C SER A 264 4.15 -1.93 9.81
N ASN A 265 2.90 -2.30 9.51
CA ASN A 265 1.90 -1.38 8.99
C ASN A 265 1.49 -0.29 10.00
N LEU A 266 1.41 -0.65 11.29
CA LEU A 266 1.18 0.33 12.36
C LEU A 266 2.35 1.32 12.51
N THR A 267 3.60 0.89 12.29
CA THR A 267 4.76 1.79 12.34
C THR A 267 4.72 2.86 11.25
N ILE A 268 4.03 2.63 10.12
CA ILE A 268 3.82 3.63 9.07
C ILE A 268 3.07 4.84 9.63
N ALA A 269 2.00 4.62 10.39
CA ALA A 269 1.24 5.70 11.00
C ALA A 269 2.08 6.48 12.02
N LEU A 270 2.85 5.78 12.86
CA LEU A 270 3.75 6.41 13.84
C LEU A 270 4.88 7.20 13.16
N ALA A 271 5.42 6.66 12.08
CA ALA A 271 6.46 7.31 11.27
C ALA A 271 5.97 8.63 10.66
N ALA A 272 4.73 8.68 10.19
CA ALA A 272 4.12 9.89 9.65
C ALA A 272 4.01 11.01 10.70
N VAL A 273 3.78 10.67 11.97
CA VAL A 273 3.75 11.64 13.08
C VAL A 273 5.15 12.16 13.44
N ALA A 274 6.18 11.32 13.33
CA ALA A 274 7.55 11.69 13.67
C ALA A 274 8.24 12.49 12.55
N SER A 275 7.87 12.29 11.30
CA SER A 275 8.55 12.86 10.13
C SER A 275 8.65 14.40 10.12
N PRO A 276 7.61 15.20 10.51
CA PRO A 276 7.72 16.66 10.55
C PRO A 276 8.75 17.19 11.58
N ARG A 277 8.91 16.48 12.71
CA ARG A 277 9.91 16.87 13.72
C ARG A 277 11.34 16.70 13.20
N ILE A 278 11.58 15.62 12.46
CA ILE A 278 12.89 15.32 11.87
C ILE A 278 13.21 16.33 10.76
N SER A 279 12.26 16.59 9.86
CA SER A 279 12.46 17.56 8.77
C SER A 279 12.60 18.99 9.27
N GLY A 280 11.91 19.38 10.34
CA GLY A 280 12.04 20.69 10.97
C GLY A 280 13.43 20.93 11.56
N ARG A 281 14.10 19.86 12.06
CA ARG A 281 15.44 19.98 12.67
C ARG A 281 16.57 19.91 11.65
N PHE A 282 16.49 19.04 10.66
CA PHE A 282 17.60 18.71 9.75
C PHE A 282 17.38 19.23 8.32
N GLY A 283 16.18 19.74 8.01
CA GLY A 283 15.74 20.08 6.67
C GLY A 283 15.26 18.84 5.89
N LEU A 284 14.39 19.07 4.92
CA LEU A 284 13.59 18.02 4.25
C LEU A 284 14.46 17.00 3.51
N VAL A 285 15.41 17.48 2.70
CA VAL A 285 16.28 16.58 1.90
C VAL A 285 17.20 15.75 2.78
N LYS A 286 17.81 16.35 3.81
CA LYS A 286 18.67 15.62 4.74
C LYS A 286 17.89 14.60 5.56
N ALA A 287 16.66 14.91 5.96
CA ALA A 287 15.77 13.99 6.67
C ALA A 287 15.43 12.77 5.82
N ILE A 288 15.05 12.95 4.54
CA ILE A 288 14.79 11.85 3.61
C ILE A 288 16.04 10.98 3.45
N VAL A 289 17.18 11.58 3.15
CA VAL A 289 18.44 10.85 2.93
C VAL A 289 18.88 10.08 4.17
N ALA A 290 18.75 10.65 5.37
CA ALA A 290 19.12 9.98 6.61
C ALA A 290 18.20 8.79 6.91
N THR A 291 16.89 8.98 6.85
CA THR A 291 15.92 7.91 7.15
C THR A 291 16.01 6.76 6.15
N GLN A 292 16.10 7.05 4.85
CA GLN A 292 16.29 6.03 3.83
C GLN A 292 17.67 5.36 3.93
N GLY A 293 18.73 6.12 4.23
CA GLY A 293 20.09 5.60 4.39
C GLY A 293 20.18 4.60 5.54
N PHE A 294 19.66 4.95 6.72
CA PHE A 294 19.59 4.01 7.84
C PHE A 294 18.71 2.79 7.51
N SER A 295 17.56 2.99 6.85
CA SER A 295 16.72 1.87 6.37
C SER A 295 17.49 0.94 5.45
N THR A 296 18.38 1.46 4.59
CA THR A 296 19.19 0.67 3.68
C THR A 296 20.25 -0.17 4.42
N VAL A 297 20.81 0.34 5.51
CA VAL A 297 21.70 -0.46 6.38
C VAL A 297 20.95 -1.63 6.99
N PHE A 298 19.74 -1.41 7.51
CA PHE A 298 18.91 -2.50 8.03
C PHE A 298 18.47 -3.48 6.92
N MET A 299 18.26 -3.01 5.68
CA MET A 299 17.99 -3.87 4.53
C MET A 299 19.16 -4.82 4.26
N LEU A 300 20.38 -4.30 4.28
CA LEU A 300 21.59 -5.11 4.12
C LEU A 300 21.76 -6.12 5.26
N SER A 301 21.47 -5.71 6.50
CA SER A 301 21.56 -6.58 7.68
C SER A 301 20.60 -7.77 7.58
N LEU A 302 19.42 -7.60 6.95
CA LEU A 302 18.45 -8.68 6.72
C LEU A 302 18.99 -9.78 5.81
N ALA A 303 19.89 -9.48 4.85
CA ALA A 303 20.54 -10.49 4.02
C ALA A 303 21.36 -11.49 4.87
N LEU A 304 21.99 -11.00 5.94
CA LEU A 304 22.98 -11.71 6.76
C LEU A 304 22.40 -12.29 8.06
N VAL A 305 21.12 -12.04 8.36
CA VAL A 305 20.52 -12.39 9.63
C VAL A 305 20.42 -13.92 9.82
N PRO A 306 20.88 -14.46 10.97
CA PRO A 306 20.84 -15.89 11.24
C PRO A 306 19.57 -16.36 11.95
N ASP A 307 18.83 -15.46 12.58
CA ASP A 307 17.68 -15.76 13.47
C ASP A 307 16.43 -15.00 13.05
N VAL A 308 15.28 -15.65 13.15
CA VAL A 308 13.99 -15.10 12.72
C VAL A 308 13.47 -13.96 13.59
N ARG A 309 13.75 -13.97 14.89
CA ARG A 309 13.30 -12.89 15.80
C ARG A 309 14.09 -11.62 15.51
N LEU A 310 15.39 -11.77 15.27
CA LEU A 310 16.23 -10.67 14.84
C LEU A 310 15.80 -10.15 13.47
N ALA A 311 15.46 -11.05 12.51
CA ALA A 311 14.91 -10.68 11.23
C ALA A 311 13.64 -9.84 11.35
N GLY A 312 12.70 -10.26 12.20
CA GLY A 312 11.46 -9.53 12.48
C GLY A 312 11.73 -8.13 13.05
N GLY A 313 12.61 -8.01 14.04
CA GLY A 313 12.98 -6.74 14.64
C GLY A 313 13.63 -5.78 13.64
N LEU A 314 14.60 -6.25 12.88
CA LEU A 314 15.28 -5.46 11.83
C LEU A 314 14.29 -5.01 10.75
N TYR A 315 13.36 -5.89 10.35
CA TYR A 315 12.34 -5.56 9.36
C TYR A 315 11.41 -4.44 9.84
N VAL A 316 10.93 -4.49 11.09
CA VAL A 316 10.05 -3.46 11.66
C VAL A 316 10.77 -2.11 11.73
N ILE A 317 12.02 -2.08 12.22
CA ILE A 317 12.82 -0.85 12.29
C ILE A 317 13.07 -0.29 10.88
N ARG A 318 13.47 -1.16 9.94
CA ARG A 318 13.66 -0.81 8.54
C ARG A 318 12.39 -0.21 7.94
N ALA A 319 11.24 -0.84 8.18
CA ALA A 319 9.95 -0.38 7.67
C ALA A 319 9.58 1.00 8.24
N ALA A 320 9.75 1.21 9.55
CA ALA A 320 9.51 2.50 10.18
C ALA A 320 10.36 3.61 9.55
N LEU A 321 11.67 3.40 9.42
CA LEU A 321 12.61 4.37 8.84
C LEU A 321 12.29 4.71 7.38
N MET A 322 12.00 3.69 6.56
CA MET A 322 11.69 3.91 5.14
C MET A 322 10.37 4.66 4.95
N ASN A 323 9.36 4.34 5.75
CA ASN A 323 8.05 4.96 5.66
C ASN A 323 8.02 6.40 6.23
N MET A 324 8.99 6.80 7.07
CA MET A 324 9.20 8.21 7.43
C MET A 324 9.54 9.08 6.23
N ALA A 325 10.26 8.55 5.25
CA ALA A 325 10.64 9.30 4.06
C ALA A 325 9.45 9.57 3.10
N GLY A 326 8.40 8.74 3.13
CA GLY A 326 7.24 8.89 2.25
C GLY A 326 6.58 10.26 2.34
N PRO A 327 6.00 10.64 3.50
CA PRO A 327 5.37 11.96 3.68
C PRO A 327 6.33 13.13 3.40
N LEU A 328 7.63 12.96 3.69
CA LEU A 328 8.64 13.98 3.41
C LEU A 328 8.87 14.14 1.90
N GLY A 329 8.94 13.03 1.16
CA GLY A 329 9.06 13.03 -0.29
C GLY A 329 7.85 13.64 -0.97
N ASP A 330 6.64 13.29 -0.53
CA ASP A 330 5.40 13.86 -1.04
C ASP A 330 5.33 15.37 -0.76
N SER A 331 5.69 15.80 0.45
CA SER A 331 5.76 17.21 0.82
C SER A 331 6.77 17.97 -0.06
N TYR A 332 7.94 17.38 -0.31
CA TYR A 332 8.94 17.95 -1.19
C TYR A 332 8.41 18.11 -2.62
N LEU A 333 7.84 17.03 -3.17
CA LEU A 333 7.28 17.04 -4.53
C LEU A 333 6.18 18.09 -4.67
N MET A 334 5.24 18.13 -3.71
CA MET A 334 4.14 19.11 -3.73
C MET A 334 4.62 20.56 -3.53
N GLY A 335 5.70 20.77 -2.81
CA GLY A 335 6.30 22.10 -2.63
C GLY A 335 7.06 22.61 -3.86
N VAL A 336 7.51 21.71 -4.75
CA VAL A 336 8.18 22.09 -6.02
C VAL A 336 7.18 22.26 -7.17
N MET A 337 6.01 21.60 -7.10
CA MET A 337 4.99 21.63 -8.15
C MET A 337 3.99 22.79 -7.95
N SER A 338 3.57 23.41 -9.06
CA SER A 338 2.44 24.35 -9.05
C SER A 338 1.13 23.65 -8.65
N GLN A 339 0.14 24.41 -8.18
CA GLN A 339 -1.14 23.83 -7.74
C GLN A 339 -1.83 23.00 -8.82
N GLU A 340 -1.72 23.44 -10.08
CA GLU A 340 -2.32 22.76 -11.24
C GLU A 340 -1.59 21.44 -11.58
N GLU A 341 -0.28 21.37 -11.32
CA GLU A 341 0.58 20.22 -11.64
C GLU A 341 0.52 19.11 -10.56
N ARG A 342 0.11 19.40 -9.32
CA ARG A 342 0.17 18.48 -8.16
C ARG A 342 -0.54 17.16 -8.39
N GLY A 343 -1.72 17.18 -9.02
CA GLY A 343 -2.48 15.97 -9.31
C GLY A 343 -1.78 15.05 -10.31
N LEU A 344 -1.21 15.64 -11.38
CA LEU A 344 -0.42 14.91 -12.37
C LEU A 344 0.87 14.36 -11.76
N ALA A 345 1.54 15.17 -10.92
CA ALA A 345 2.77 14.79 -10.25
C ALA A 345 2.57 13.57 -9.32
N SER A 346 1.51 13.58 -8.52
CA SER A 346 1.17 12.44 -7.64
C SER A 346 0.91 11.16 -8.45
N SER A 347 0.13 11.26 -9.53
CA SER A 347 -0.21 10.10 -10.38
C SER A 347 1.03 9.53 -11.07
N ILE A 348 1.87 10.38 -11.67
CA ILE A 348 3.11 9.95 -12.33
C ILE A 348 4.05 9.31 -11.30
N ASN A 349 4.25 9.94 -10.14
CA ASN A 349 5.13 9.41 -9.10
C ASN A 349 4.67 8.01 -8.64
N THR A 350 3.36 7.82 -8.45
CA THR A 350 2.79 6.52 -8.06
C THR A 350 3.04 5.46 -9.14
N VAL A 351 2.72 5.73 -10.39
CA VAL A 351 2.87 4.76 -11.47
C VAL A 351 4.33 4.43 -11.74
N VAL A 352 5.19 5.46 -11.78
CA VAL A 352 6.63 5.30 -12.03
C VAL A 352 7.34 4.56 -10.90
N TRP A 353 6.81 4.60 -9.66
CA TRP A 353 7.29 3.79 -8.55
C TRP A 353 6.76 2.34 -8.61
N ARG A 354 5.45 2.18 -8.85
CA ARG A 354 4.75 0.90 -8.76
C ARG A 354 5.12 -0.08 -9.87
N ILE A 355 5.37 0.38 -11.10
CA ILE A 355 5.69 -0.49 -12.23
C ILE A 355 7.04 -1.20 -12.07
N PRO A 356 8.16 -0.50 -11.80
CA PRO A 356 9.43 -1.18 -11.52
C PRO A 356 9.34 -2.11 -10.31
N ASN A 357 8.61 -1.71 -9.27
CA ASN A 357 8.34 -2.55 -8.10
C ASN A 357 7.66 -3.87 -8.50
N SER A 358 6.61 -3.82 -9.31
CA SER A 358 5.88 -5.01 -9.77
C SER A 358 6.76 -5.95 -10.59
N ILE A 359 7.56 -5.41 -11.51
CA ILE A 359 8.49 -6.21 -12.32
C ILE A 359 9.52 -6.92 -11.43
N THR A 360 10.11 -6.19 -10.50
CA THR A 360 11.14 -6.77 -9.62
C THR A 360 10.55 -7.69 -8.55
N THR A 361 9.25 -7.60 -8.24
CA THR A 361 8.57 -8.59 -7.39
C THR A 361 8.51 -9.96 -8.07
N VAL A 362 8.24 -10.00 -9.38
CA VAL A 362 8.35 -11.25 -10.14
C VAL A 362 9.77 -11.82 -10.10
N ILE A 363 10.76 -10.97 -10.39
CA ILE A 363 12.17 -11.38 -10.38
C ILE A 363 12.62 -11.85 -8.99
N GLY A 364 12.23 -11.13 -7.94
CA GLY A 364 12.50 -11.48 -6.55
C GLY A 364 11.93 -12.85 -6.16
N GLY A 365 10.68 -13.13 -6.56
CA GLY A 365 10.05 -14.43 -6.38
C GLY A 365 10.81 -15.55 -7.08
N LEU A 366 11.25 -15.34 -8.34
CA LEU A 366 12.07 -16.29 -9.08
C LEU A 366 13.42 -16.54 -8.40
N ILE A 367 14.08 -15.50 -7.88
CA ILE A 367 15.36 -15.65 -7.14
C ILE A 367 15.14 -16.46 -5.86
N LEU A 368 14.10 -16.15 -5.06
CA LEU A 368 13.79 -16.90 -3.84
C LEU A 368 13.48 -18.37 -4.14
N ALA A 369 12.85 -18.68 -5.28
CA ALA A 369 12.58 -20.04 -5.72
C ALA A 369 13.84 -20.87 -5.98
N THR A 370 14.99 -20.24 -6.23
CA THR A 370 16.29 -20.92 -6.38
C THR A 370 17.02 -21.17 -5.06
N GLY A 371 16.43 -20.79 -3.91
CA GLY A 371 17.06 -20.89 -2.58
C GLY A 371 18.11 -19.77 -2.29
N ARG A 372 18.22 -18.76 -3.13
CA ARG A 372 19.14 -17.63 -2.94
C ARG A 372 18.45 -16.54 -2.14
N PHE A 373 18.43 -16.70 -0.81
CA PHE A 373 17.64 -15.85 0.10
C PHE A 373 18.28 -14.48 0.39
N ASP A 374 19.54 -14.31 0.10
CA ASP A 374 20.35 -13.11 0.32
C ASP A 374 20.32 -12.13 -0.87
N ILE A 375 20.32 -12.66 -2.10
CA ILE A 375 20.41 -11.87 -3.33
C ILE A 375 19.35 -10.76 -3.45
N PRO A 376 18.05 -11.00 -3.16
CA PRO A 376 17.05 -9.95 -3.24
C PRO A 376 17.35 -8.74 -2.35
N PHE A 377 17.94 -8.97 -1.17
CA PHE A 377 18.31 -7.89 -0.25
C PHE A 377 19.53 -7.11 -0.77
N TYR A 378 20.53 -7.77 -1.35
CA TYR A 378 21.69 -7.10 -1.96
C TYR A 378 21.23 -6.20 -3.13
N LEU A 379 20.40 -6.73 -4.02
CA LEU A 379 19.84 -5.94 -5.13
C LEU A 379 19.04 -4.73 -4.61
N ALA A 380 18.15 -4.94 -3.64
CA ALA A 380 17.40 -3.87 -3.01
C ALA A 380 18.30 -2.79 -2.41
N THR A 381 19.38 -3.21 -1.70
CA THR A 381 20.35 -2.32 -1.08
C THR A 381 21.07 -1.47 -2.12
N ILE A 382 21.52 -2.07 -3.23
CA ILE A 382 22.22 -1.38 -4.32
C ILE A 382 21.31 -0.30 -4.92
N PHE A 383 20.08 -0.64 -5.30
CA PHE A 383 19.14 0.32 -5.90
C PHE A 383 18.76 1.44 -4.92
N TYR A 384 18.60 1.14 -3.64
CA TYR A 384 18.36 2.15 -2.61
C TYR A 384 19.55 3.09 -2.46
N ALA A 385 20.76 2.57 -2.37
CA ALA A 385 21.97 3.38 -2.25
C ALA A 385 22.15 4.31 -3.46
N ILE A 386 21.93 3.82 -4.68
CA ILE A 386 21.97 4.61 -5.91
C ILE A 386 20.89 5.72 -5.84
N SER A 387 19.65 5.37 -5.51
CA SER A 387 18.55 6.33 -5.42
C SER A 387 18.83 7.45 -4.41
N ILE A 388 19.27 7.08 -3.20
CA ILE A 388 19.58 8.03 -2.11
C ILE A 388 20.71 8.98 -2.52
N THR A 389 21.75 8.47 -3.14
CA THR A 389 22.89 9.24 -3.62
C THR A 389 22.46 10.22 -4.71
N LEU A 390 21.70 9.74 -5.70
CA LEU A 390 21.15 10.60 -6.76
C LEU A 390 20.19 11.66 -6.19
N PHE A 391 19.33 11.28 -5.26
CA PHE A 391 18.41 12.21 -4.60
C PHE A 391 19.17 13.32 -3.89
N TYR A 392 20.15 12.98 -3.08
CA TYR A 392 20.97 13.97 -2.37
C TYR A 392 21.69 14.90 -3.33
N THR A 393 22.40 14.36 -4.33
CA THR A 393 23.19 15.16 -5.26
C THR A 393 22.35 16.11 -6.10
N GLN A 394 21.15 15.68 -6.50
CA GLN A 394 20.29 16.45 -7.40
C GLN A 394 19.40 17.46 -6.67
N PHE A 395 19.02 17.19 -5.41
CA PHE A 395 18.00 17.99 -4.71
C PHE A 395 18.51 18.74 -3.48
N LYS A 396 19.75 18.56 -3.03
CA LYS A 396 20.32 19.26 -1.86
C LYS A 396 20.25 20.78 -1.91
N ASN A 397 20.29 21.36 -3.12
CA ASN A 397 20.30 22.80 -3.34
C ASN A 397 18.93 23.37 -3.79
N ILE A 398 17.93 22.50 -4.04
CA ILE A 398 16.59 22.93 -4.45
C ILE A 398 15.74 23.12 -3.20
N ARG A 399 15.30 24.37 -2.96
CA ARG A 399 14.37 24.67 -1.85
C ARG A 399 12.94 24.56 -2.36
N PRO A 400 12.04 23.79 -1.69
CA PRO A 400 10.62 23.86 -1.95
C PRO A 400 10.12 25.29 -1.74
N GLN A 401 9.17 25.73 -2.57
CA GLN A 401 8.47 26.99 -2.35
C GLN A 401 7.61 26.83 -1.09
N SER A 402 7.81 27.73 -0.11
CA SER A 402 7.03 27.80 1.12
C SER A 402 5.58 28.17 0.87
#